data_a8e828cbed8ee40b0843a1cd98db9603
#
_entry.id   a8e828cbed8ee40b0843a1cd98db9603
#
_cell.length_a   1.000
_cell.length_b   1.000
_cell.length_c   1.000
_cell.angle_alpha   90.00
_cell.angle_beta   90.00
_cell.angle_gamma   90.00
#
_symmetry.space_group_name_H-M   'P 1'
#
loop_
_entity.id
_entity.type
_entity.pdbx_description
1 polymer ?
#
loop_
_entity_poly.entity_id
_entity_poly.type
_entity_poly.pdbx_seq_one_letter_code
_entity_poly.pdbx_strand_id
1 'polypeptide(L)'
;PPPPPSQARLASPKGLNRWSRRISENYPSRALREEVEGNVGVRVTIGPNGRVSGCRVVRSSGSRILDDAACKGMSRYARFNEALDDGGNPTSGSYATTITYRLN
;
A
#
# COMPACT_ATOMS: atom_id res chain seq x y z
N PRO A 1 -24.24 16.71 -29.15
CA PRO A 1 -23.89 17.11 -27.80
C PRO A 1 -22.59 16.44 -27.35
N PRO A 2 -21.80 17.09 -26.48
CA PRO A 2 -20.62 16.45 -25.97
C PRO A 2 -20.97 15.23 -25.12
N PRO A 3 -20.08 14.20 -25.06
CA PRO A 3 -20.34 13.04 -24.21
C PRO A 3 -20.38 13.48 -22.73
N PRO A 4 -21.12 12.75 -21.88
CA PRO A 4 -21.16 13.07 -20.46
C PRO A 4 -19.75 12.93 -19.86
N PRO A 5 -19.43 13.70 -18.80
CA PRO A 5 -18.15 13.59 -18.17
C PRO A 5 -17.95 12.19 -17.58
N SER A 6 -16.73 11.68 -17.66
CA SER A 6 -16.36 10.40 -17.07
C SER A 6 -16.50 10.47 -15.55
N GLN A 7 -16.97 9.38 -14.93
CA GLN A 7 -17.03 9.23 -13.49
C GLN A 7 -15.83 8.46 -12.96
N ALA A 8 -14.85 8.20 -13.81
CA ALA A 8 -13.64 7.47 -13.43
C ALA A 8 -12.85 8.22 -12.37
N ARG A 9 -12.30 7.47 -11.43
CA ARG A 9 -11.34 8.00 -10.46
C ARG A 9 -10.34 6.92 -10.11
N LEU A 10 -9.12 7.36 -9.76
CA LEU A 10 -8.09 6.44 -9.27
C LEU A 10 -8.39 6.06 -7.82
N ALA A 11 -7.92 4.88 -7.43
CA ALA A 11 -7.94 4.50 -6.03
C ALA A 11 -7.05 5.47 -5.24
N SER A 12 -7.48 5.83 -4.04
CA SER A 12 -6.73 6.75 -3.19
C SER A 12 -6.68 6.24 -1.75
N PRO A 13 -5.58 6.52 -1.03
CA PRO A 13 -5.46 6.01 0.34
C PRO A 13 -6.48 6.65 1.27
N LYS A 14 -6.99 5.86 2.20
CA LYS A 14 -7.90 6.29 3.25
C LYS A 14 -7.16 6.10 4.58
N GLY A 15 -6.83 7.20 5.24
CA GLY A 15 -6.09 7.16 6.49
C GLY A 15 -4.63 6.77 6.32
N LEU A 16 -3.99 7.26 5.26
CA LEU A 16 -2.61 6.92 4.90
C LEU A 16 -1.63 7.04 6.09
N ASN A 17 -1.66 8.15 6.79
CA ASN A 17 -0.72 8.38 7.89
C ASN A 17 -0.90 7.38 9.01
N ARG A 18 -2.14 6.98 9.27
CA ARG A 18 -2.44 6.03 10.33
C ARG A 18 -1.93 4.64 10.01
N TRP A 19 -2.31 4.11 8.86
CA TRP A 19 -1.92 2.74 8.55
C TRP A 19 -0.46 2.61 8.14
N SER A 20 0.13 3.64 7.51
CA SER A 20 1.56 3.58 7.17
C SER A 20 2.42 3.60 8.44
N ARG A 21 2.03 4.41 9.43
CA ARG A 21 2.70 4.41 10.73
C ARG A 21 2.56 3.06 11.42
N ARG A 22 1.37 2.48 11.38
CA ARG A 22 1.13 1.19 12.01
C ARG A 22 1.99 0.09 11.39
N ILE A 23 2.16 0.12 10.08
CA ILE A 23 3.03 -0.84 9.39
C ILE A 23 4.48 -0.64 9.82
N SER A 24 4.97 0.59 9.81
CA SER A 24 6.37 0.88 10.14
C SER A 24 6.69 0.64 11.60
N GLU A 25 5.72 0.81 12.50
CA GLU A 25 5.89 0.56 13.93
C GLU A 25 5.84 -0.94 14.26
N ASN A 26 5.21 -1.73 13.43
CA ASN A 26 5.15 -3.18 13.62
C ASN A 26 6.43 -3.82 13.06
N TYR A 27 7.54 -3.52 13.71
CA TYR A 27 8.87 -3.93 13.29
C TYR A 27 9.06 -5.43 13.45
N PRO A 28 9.53 -6.15 12.40
CA PRO A 28 9.79 -7.58 12.55
C PRO A 28 10.85 -7.83 13.62
N SER A 29 10.59 -8.79 14.50
CA SER A 29 11.47 -9.08 15.65
C SER A 29 12.91 -9.36 15.23
N ARG A 30 13.09 -10.13 14.15
CA ARG A 30 14.42 -10.45 13.67
C ARG A 30 15.16 -9.23 13.14
N ALA A 31 14.47 -8.38 12.40
CA ALA A 31 15.06 -7.15 11.88
C ALA A 31 15.42 -6.20 13.03
N LEU A 32 14.59 -6.18 14.07
CA LEU A 32 14.86 -5.38 15.26
C LEU A 32 16.12 -5.86 15.98
N ARG A 33 16.27 -7.18 16.15
CA ARG A 33 17.45 -7.75 16.79
C ARG A 33 18.73 -7.52 15.99
N GLU A 34 18.63 -7.55 14.66
CA GLU A 34 19.76 -7.35 13.78
C GLU A 34 19.98 -5.88 13.42
N GLU A 35 19.16 -5.01 13.99
CA GLU A 35 19.23 -3.55 13.77
C GLU A 35 19.19 -3.19 12.28
N VAL A 36 18.30 -3.86 11.55
CA VAL A 36 18.13 -3.61 10.11
C VAL A 36 17.11 -2.52 9.88
N GLU A 37 17.50 -1.53 9.11
CA GLU A 37 16.64 -0.41 8.71
C GLU A 37 16.54 -0.37 7.19
N GLY A 38 15.53 0.29 6.66
CA GLY A 38 15.42 0.52 5.23
C GLY A 38 14.07 1.02 4.78
N ASN A 39 14.01 1.36 3.51
CA ASN A 39 12.80 1.80 2.84
C ASN A 39 12.37 0.71 1.86
N VAL A 40 11.09 0.35 1.90
CA VAL A 40 10.53 -0.64 0.99
C VAL A 40 9.53 0.05 0.08
N GLY A 41 9.82 0.08 -1.21
CA GLY A 41 8.88 0.55 -2.21
C GLY A 41 7.95 -0.59 -2.60
N VAL A 42 6.65 -0.38 -2.47
CA VAL A 42 5.65 -1.41 -2.78
C VAL A 42 4.62 -0.86 -3.75
N ARG A 43 4.07 -1.76 -4.56
CA ARG A 43 2.92 -1.48 -5.40
C ARG A 43 1.83 -2.47 -5.04
N VAL A 44 0.65 -1.94 -4.75
CA VAL A 44 -0.47 -2.78 -4.36
C VAL A 44 -1.57 -2.71 -5.41
N THR A 45 -2.28 -3.82 -5.56
CA THR A 45 -3.52 -3.89 -6.31
C THR A 45 -4.66 -3.73 -5.32
N ILE A 46 -5.61 -2.86 -5.65
CA ILE A 46 -6.74 -2.55 -4.78
C ILE A 46 -7.99 -3.06 -5.46
N GLY A 47 -8.73 -3.92 -4.78
CA GLY A 47 -9.98 -4.44 -5.29
C GLY A 47 -11.11 -3.42 -5.28
N PRO A 48 -12.24 -3.74 -5.92
CA PRO A 48 -13.41 -2.85 -5.95
C PRO A 48 -13.98 -2.54 -4.55
N ASN A 49 -13.60 -3.32 -3.55
CA ASN A 49 -14.03 -3.10 -2.16
C ASN A 49 -13.09 -2.16 -1.37
N GLY A 50 -12.08 -1.61 -2.02
CA GLY A 50 -11.10 -0.74 -1.37
C GLY A 50 -10.03 -1.47 -0.57
N ARG A 51 -9.98 -2.81 -0.66
CA ARG A 51 -9.01 -3.63 0.05
C ARG A 51 -7.88 -4.06 -0.85
N VAL A 52 -6.69 -4.21 -0.26
CA VAL A 52 -5.53 -4.71 -1.00
C VAL A 52 -5.76 -6.18 -1.36
N SER A 53 -5.66 -6.48 -2.64
CA SER A 53 -5.80 -7.84 -3.15
C SER A 53 -4.46 -8.42 -3.60
N GLY A 54 -3.42 -7.59 -3.73
CA GLY A 54 -2.09 -8.05 -4.09
C GLY A 54 -1.06 -7.00 -3.72
N CYS A 55 0.17 -7.44 -3.47
CA CYS A 55 1.28 -6.54 -3.16
C CYS A 55 2.56 -7.10 -3.73
N ARG A 56 3.38 -6.22 -4.30
CA ARG A 56 4.72 -6.61 -4.72
C ARG A 56 5.71 -5.52 -4.35
N VAL A 57 6.93 -5.94 -4.06
CA VAL A 57 8.03 -5.03 -3.77
C VAL A 57 8.61 -4.56 -5.10
N VAL A 58 8.62 -3.23 -5.31
CA VAL A 58 9.18 -2.63 -6.53
C VAL A 58 10.54 -2.01 -6.26
N ARG A 59 10.85 -1.76 -5.00
CA ARG A 59 12.17 -1.29 -4.57
C ARG A 59 12.49 -1.92 -3.23
N SER A 60 13.47 -2.85 -3.23
CA SER A 60 13.86 -3.54 -2.02
C SER A 60 14.59 -2.62 -1.05
N SER A 61 14.38 -2.85 0.24
CA SER A 61 15.15 -2.21 1.30
C SER A 61 16.57 -2.78 1.41
N GLY A 62 16.84 -3.89 0.73
CA GLY A 62 18.04 -4.67 0.94
C GLY A 62 17.86 -5.78 1.97
N SER A 63 16.74 -5.80 2.65
CA SER A 63 16.40 -6.82 3.64
C SER A 63 15.10 -7.51 3.25
N ARG A 64 15.18 -8.81 3.03
CA ARG A 64 14.00 -9.60 2.71
C ARG A 64 12.96 -9.58 3.83
N ILE A 65 13.44 -9.52 5.08
CA ILE A 65 12.57 -9.48 6.26
C ILE A 65 11.69 -8.24 6.23
N LEU A 66 12.29 -7.06 5.96
CA LEU A 66 11.55 -5.80 5.86
C LEU A 66 10.64 -5.77 4.64
N ASP A 67 11.13 -6.28 3.51
CA ASP A 67 10.35 -6.33 2.27
C ASP A 67 9.08 -7.15 2.48
N ASP A 68 9.20 -8.34 3.07
CA ASP A 68 8.04 -9.20 3.35
C ASP A 68 7.09 -8.56 4.35
N ALA A 69 7.64 -7.91 5.38
CA ALA A 69 6.84 -7.24 6.40
C ALA A 69 6.03 -6.08 5.81
N ALA A 70 6.61 -5.34 4.87
CA ALA A 70 5.91 -4.23 4.22
C ALA A 70 4.68 -4.70 3.46
N CYS A 71 4.82 -5.75 2.65
CA CYS A 71 3.68 -6.29 1.90
C CYS A 71 2.63 -6.93 2.80
N LYS A 72 3.04 -7.63 3.85
CA LYS A 72 2.09 -8.17 4.83
C LYS A 72 1.33 -7.05 5.52
N GLY A 73 2.02 -5.98 5.89
CA GLY A 73 1.40 -4.82 6.52
C GLY A 73 0.42 -4.11 5.60
N MET A 74 0.77 -3.96 4.33
CA MET A 74 -0.14 -3.36 3.35
C MET A 74 -1.42 -4.17 3.23
N SER A 75 -1.31 -5.49 3.11
CA SER A 75 -2.48 -6.36 3.00
C SER A 75 -3.35 -6.32 4.23
N ARG A 76 -2.76 -6.14 5.41
CA ARG A 76 -3.46 -6.18 6.68
C ARG A 76 -4.06 -4.84 7.09
N TYR A 77 -3.32 -3.75 6.92
CA TYR A 77 -3.69 -2.45 7.50
C TYR A 77 -4.11 -1.40 6.49
N ALA A 78 -3.60 -1.43 5.27
CA ALA A 78 -3.88 -0.38 4.30
C ALA A 78 -5.35 -0.40 3.88
N ARG A 79 -5.92 0.79 3.74
CA ARG A 79 -7.32 0.98 3.32
C ARG A 79 -7.35 2.06 2.25
N PHE A 80 -8.25 1.87 1.29
CA PHE A 80 -8.35 2.75 0.13
C PHE A 80 -9.80 3.06 -0.19
N ASN A 81 -9.99 4.22 -0.80
CA ASN A 81 -11.19 4.49 -1.56
C ASN A 81 -11.00 3.76 -2.88
N GLU A 82 -11.97 2.96 -3.28
CA GLU A 82 -11.88 2.15 -4.49
C GLU A 82 -11.77 3.05 -5.73
N ALA A 83 -11.14 2.51 -6.78
CA ALA A 83 -11.16 3.13 -8.09
C ALA A 83 -12.56 2.99 -8.70
N LEU A 84 -12.94 3.94 -9.53
CA LEU A 84 -14.20 3.89 -10.28
C LEU A 84 -13.90 3.89 -11.77
N ASP A 85 -14.70 3.14 -12.53
CA ASP A 85 -14.63 3.16 -13.98
C ASP A 85 -15.42 4.36 -14.55
N ASP A 86 -15.50 4.48 -15.85
CA ASP A 86 -16.17 5.61 -16.51
C ASP A 86 -17.63 5.75 -16.14
N GLY A 87 -18.29 4.65 -15.82
CA GLY A 87 -19.68 4.64 -15.39
C GLY A 87 -19.89 4.87 -13.91
N GLY A 88 -18.81 5.11 -13.16
CA GLY A 88 -18.89 5.32 -11.71
C GLY A 88 -19.00 4.04 -10.91
N ASN A 89 -18.71 2.90 -11.52
CA ASN A 89 -18.77 1.60 -10.83
C ASN A 89 -17.43 1.27 -10.18
N PRO A 90 -17.43 0.68 -8.97
CA PRO A 90 -16.19 0.25 -8.36
C PRO A 90 -15.42 -0.73 -9.24
N THR A 91 -14.13 -0.52 -9.36
CA THR A 91 -13.24 -1.35 -10.17
C THR A 91 -11.89 -1.48 -9.46
N SER A 92 -11.04 -2.35 -9.99
CA SER A 92 -9.70 -2.53 -9.43
C SER A 92 -8.83 -1.34 -9.76
N GLY A 93 -7.89 -1.03 -8.86
CA GLY A 93 -6.91 0.01 -9.07
C GLY A 93 -5.56 -0.41 -8.54
N SER A 94 -4.60 0.51 -8.57
CA SER A 94 -3.28 0.26 -8.01
C SER A 94 -2.76 1.52 -7.32
N TYR A 95 -1.80 1.31 -6.41
CA TYR A 95 -1.18 2.40 -5.68
C TYR A 95 0.24 2.02 -5.31
N ALA A 96 1.16 2.96 -5.43
CA ALA A 96 2.56 2.75 -5.05
C ALA A 96 2.89 3.66 -3.87
N THR A 97 3.61 3.12 -2.89
CA THR A 97 4.05 3.89 -1.74
C THR A 97 5.35 3.31 -1.20
N THR A 98 5.95 4.02 -0.26
CA THR A 98 7.18 3.58 0.41
C THR A 98 6.91 3.43 1.89
N ILE A 99 7.27 2.29 2.45
CA ILE A 99 7.21 2.04 3.90
C ILE A 99 8.63 2.18 4.45
N THR A 100 8.79 3.06 5.42
CA THR A 100 10.09 3.34 6.03
C THR A 100 10.19 2.64 7.37
N TYR A 101 11.20 1.78 7.52
CA TYR A 101 11.53 1.14 8.77
C TYR A 101 12.80 1.77 9.33
N ARG A 102 12.69 2.39 10.49
CA ARG A 102 13.78 3.11 11.09
C ARG A 102 13.84 2.88 12.59
N LEU A 103 15.04 2.68 13.09
CA LEU A 103 15.30 2.55 14.53
C LEU A 103 15.77 3.88 15.10
N ASN A 104 15.40 4.15 16.30
CA ASN A 104 15.84 5.38 16.99
C ASN A 104 17.24 5.20 17.59
#